data_24e559778950b7ed60c8715dbfd1e3c2
#
_entry.id   24e559778950b7ed60c8715dbfd1e3c2
#
_cell.length_a   1.000
_cell.length_b   1.000
_cell.length_c   1.000
_cell.angle_alpha   90.00
_cell.angle_beta   90.00
_cell.angle_gamma   90.00
#
_symmetry.space_group_name_H-M   'P 1'
#
loop_
_entity.id
_entity.type
_entity.pdbx_description
1 polymer ?
#
loop_
_entity_poly.entity_id
_entity_poly.type
_entity_poly.pdbx_seq_one_letter_code
_entity_poly.pdbx_strand_id
1 'polypeptide(L)'
;SEWMRKRFDVNQVFLTTSCTHALEMAAFLSDIQPGDEVIMPSYTFVSTADAFVLRGARIVFTDIRPDTMNIDENLIEQAITDKTKAIVPVHYAGVGCEMNKIMELAEKYDLKVVEDAAQGVEAYYHGRALGTIGDFGCYSFHETKNYTMGEGGALVFQKSEYQEKAEILREKGTDRSKFFRGQVDKY
;
A
#
# COMPACT_ATOMS: atom_id res chain seq x y z
N SER A 1 14.97 -8.59 0.94
CA SER A 1 13.59 -9.01 0.56
C SER A 1 13.26 -10.45 0.97
N GLU A 2 14.19 -11.42 0.87
CA GLU A 2 13.90 -12.83 1.22
C GLU A 2 13.51 -13.01 2.70
N TRP A 3 14.20 -12.34 3.63
CA TRP A 3 13.83 -12.35 5.03
C TRP A 3 12.39 -11.88 5.26
N MET A 4 11.98 -10.77 4.63
CA MET A 4 10.61 -10.24 4.75
C MET A 4 9.57 -11.20 4.17
N ARG A 5 9.87 -11.85 3.03
CA ARG A 5 8.97 -12.86 2.45
C ARG A 5 8.65 -13.97 3.45
N LYS A 6 9.70 -14.52 4.06
CA LYS A 6 9.56 -15.59 5.06
C LYS A 6 8.91 -15.09 6.37
N ARG A 7 9.30 -13.90 6.81
CA ARG A 7 8.87 -13.36 8.11
C ARG A 7 7.40 -12.94 8.11
N PHE A 8 6.92 -12.33 7.03
CA PHE A 8 5.57 -11.79 6.91
C PHE A 8 4.65 -12.66 6.06
N ASP A 9 5.12 -13.83 5.63
CA ASP A 9 4.36 -14.73 4.75
C ASP A 9 3.79 -14.02 3.51
N VAL A 10 4.66 -13.32 2.77
CA VAL A 10 4.30 -12.54 1.59
C VAL A 10 5.12 -12.96 0.38
N ASN A 11 4.46 -13.10 -0.79
CA ASN A 11 5.10 -13.62 -1.99
C ASN A 11 6.08 -12.64 -2.62
N GLN A 12 5.73 -11.36 -2.67
CA GLN A 12 6.50 -10.33 -3.36
C GLN A 12 6.93 -9.23 -2.42
N VAL A 13 8.21 -8.86 -2.49
CA VAL A 13 8.81 -7.76 -1.72
C VAL A 13 9.73 -6.97 -2.62
N PHE A 14 9.40 -5.72 -2.85
CA PHE A 14 10.19 -4.75 -3.60
C PHE A 14 10.72 -3.68 -2.65
N LEU A 15 12.04 -3.68 -2.42
CA LEU A 15 12.66 -2.60 -1.65
C LEU A 15 12.62 -1.31 -2.46
N THR A 16 12.26 -0.23 -1.79
CA THR A 16 12.18 1.13 -2.32
C THR A 16 13.06 2.08 -1.51
N THR A 17 13.29 3.27 -2.00
CA THR A 17 14.08 4.29 -1.30
C THR A 17 13.34 4.94 -0.14
N SER A 18 11.99 4.79 -0.10
CA SER A 18 11.14 5.27 0.98
C SER A 18 9.77 4.58 0.92
N CYS A 19 8.97 4.68 2.00
CA CYS A 19 7.55 4.29 1.97
C CYS A 19 6.74 5.14 0.99
N THR A 20 7.10 6.42 0.81
CA THR A 20 6.49 7.29 -0.20
C THR A 20 6.56 6.66 -1.58
N HIS A 21 7.74 6.21 -2.01
CA HIS A 21 7.88 5.54 -3.30
C HIS A 21 7.17 4.17 -3.36
N ALA A 22 7.04 3.47 -2.22
CA ALA A 22 6.22 2.24 -2.17
C ALA A 22 4.73 2.55 -2.40
N LEU A 23 4.21 3.63 -1.78
CA LEU A 23 2.83 4.11 -1.98
C LEU A 23 2.60 4.58 -3.43
N GLU A 24 3.54 5.33 -4.03
CA GLU A 24 3.49 5.72 -5.44
C GLU A 24 3.43 4.50 -6.38
N MET A 25 4.27 3.49 -6.12
CA MET A 25 4.23 2.24 -6.87
C MET A 25 2.88 1.52 -6.69
N ALA A 26 2.34 1.47 -5.46
CA ALA A 26 1.03 0.86 -5.19
C ALA A 26 -0.09 1.58 -5.93
N ALA A 27 -0.11 2.92 -5.93
CA ALA A 27 -1.08 3.73 -6.67
C ALA A 27 -1.01 3.45 -8.19
N PHE A 28 0.20 3.29 -8.73
CA PHE A 28 0.39 2.93 -10.13
C PHE A 28 -0.09 1.51 -10.44
N LEU A 29 0.21 0.54 -9.58
CA LEU A 29 -0.20 -0.86 -9.73
C LEU A 29 -1.71 -1.05 -9.55
N SER A 30 -2.35 -0.20 -8.74
CA SER A 30 -3.81 -0.14 -8.57
C SER A 30 -4.53 0.48 -9.76
N ASP A 31 -3.80 0.88 -10.79
CA ASP A 31 -4.32 1.49 -12.02
C ASP A 31 -5.16 2.76 -11.78
N ILE A 32 -4.78 3.55 -10.79
CA ILE A 32 -5.45 4.81 -10.47
C ILE A 32 -5.32 5.80 -11.64
N GLN A 33 -6.45 6.35 -12.06
CA GLN A 33 -6.57 7.29 -13.17
C GLN A 33 -7.04 8.67 -12.70
N PRO A 34 -6.83 9.72 -13.50
CA PRO A 34 -7.36 11.05 -13.20
C PRO A 34 -8.88 11.04 -13.03
N GLY A 35 -9.35 11.55 -11.89
CA GLY A 35 -10.76 11.62 -11.54
C GLY A 35 -11.27 10.45 -10.71
N ASP A 36 -10.48 9.38 -10.53
CA ASP A 36 -10.80 8.32 -9.57
C ASP A 36 -10.80 8.86 -8.14
N GLU A 37 -11.59 8.24 -7.27
CA GLU A 37 -11.66 8.57 -5.86
C GLU A 37 -10.94 7.52 -5.01
N VAL A 38 -10.19 8.01 -4.01
CA VAL A 38 -9.45 7.17 -3.07
C VAL A 38 -9.83 7.57 -1.65
N ILE A 39 -10.37 6.61 -0.89
CA ILE A 39 -10.80 6.82 0.50
C ILE A 39 -9.63 6.56 1.44
N MET A 40 -9.39 7.50 2.37
CA MET A 40 -8.35 7.36 3.41
C MET A 40 -8.67 8.22 4.64
N PRO A 41 -8.03 7.98 5.79
CA PRO A 41 -8.19 8.88 6.94
C PRO A 41 -7.50 10.22 6.67
N SER A 42 -8.04 11.31 7.22
CA SER A 42 -7.38 12.62 7.19
C SER A 42 -6.19 12.71 8.16
N TYR A 43 -6.14 11.81 9.16
CA TYR A 43 -5.06 11.72 10.12
C TYR A 43 -3.97 10.76 9.63
N THR A 44 -3.07 11.29 8.83
CA THR A 44 -1.95 10.52 8.25
C THR A 44 -0.81 11.45 7.85
N PHE A 45 0.31 10.86 7.43
CA PHE A 45 1.39 11.60 6.80
C PHE A 45 1.01 11.95 5.35
N VAL A 46 1.48 13.07 4.86
CA VAL A 46 1.11 13.61 3.53
C VAL A 46 1.35 12.63 2.38
N SER A 47 2.40 11.82 2.44
CA SER A 47 2.74 10.85 1.41
C SER A 47 1.64 9.84 1.12
N THR A 48 0.78 9.53 2.10
CA THR A 48 -0.37 8.63 1.90
C THR A 48 -1.32 9.20 0.86
N ALA A 49 -1.58 10.51 0.88
CA ALA A 49 -2.44 11.19 -0.10
C ALA A 49 -1.69 11.51 -1.39
N ASP A 50 -0.46 12.04 -1.27
CA ASP A 50 0.32 12.53 -2.40
C ASP A 50 0.53 11.46 -3.47
N ALA A 51 0.77 10.22 -3.07
CA ALA A 51 0.97 9.10 -3.99
C ALA A 51 -0.19 8.91 -4.98
N PHE A 52 -1.42 9.14 -4.53
CA PHE A 52 -2.63 9.02 -5.36
C PHE A 52 -2.95 10.32 -6.08
N VAL A 53 -2.70 11.47 -5.47
CA VAL A 53 -2.86 12.80 -6.11
C VAL A 53 -1.93 12.92 -7.32
N LEU A 54 -0.71 12.41 -7.25
CA LEU A 54 0.22 12.36 -8.39
C LEU A 54 -0.34 11.56 -9.59
N ARG A 55 -1.29 10.65 -9.35
CA ARG A 55 -2.03 9.92 -10.39
C ARG A 55 -3.29 10.66 -10.87
N GLY A 56 -3.58 11.83 -10.29
CA GLY A 56 -4.77 12.62 -10.61
C GLY A 56 -6.03 12.19 -9.86
N ALA A 57 -5.89 11.37 -8.83
CA ALA A 57 -7.01 10.97 -7.98
C ALA A 57 -7.52 12.12 -7.12
N ARG A 58 -8.79 12.07 -6.80
CA ARG A 58 -9.43 12.87 -5.76
C ARG A 58 -9.42 12.09 -4.46
N ILE A 59 -8.87 12.68 -3.42
CA ILE A 59 -8.88 12.08 -2.08
C ILE A 59 -10.23 12.34 -1.41
N VAL A 60 -10.83 11.28 -0.88
CA VAL A 60 -12.06 11.32 -0.06
C VAL A 60 -11.66 10.98 1.36
N PHE A 61 -11.59 12.00 2.20
CA PHE A 61 -11.24 11.82 3.60
C PHE A 61 -12.44 11.33 4.41
N THR A 62 -12.20 10.31 5.23
CA THR A 62 -13.11 9.87 6.28
C THR A 62 -12.50 10.15 7.65
N ASP A 63 -13.36 10.24 8.68
CA ASP A 63 -12.89 10.48 10.04
C ASP A 63 -12.24 9.24 10.64
N ILE A 64 -11.58 9.44 11.77
CA ILE A 64 -10.84 8.41 12.50
C ILE A 64 -11.60 8.02 13.77
N ARG A 65 -11.33 6.83 14.25
CA ARG A 65 -11.76 6.38 15.58
C ARG A 65 -10.92 7.08 16.65
N PRO A 66 -11.55 7.62 17.70
CA PRO A 66 -10.82 8.33 18.76
C PRO A 66 -9.97 7.42 19.65
N ASP A 67 -10.27 6.11 19.67
CA ASP A 67 -9.57 5.12 20.50
C ASP A 67 -8.28 4.59 19.83
N THR A 68 -8.22 4.53 18.51
CA THR A 68 -7.08 3.96 17.77
C THR A 68 -6.38 4.97 16.85
N MET A 69 -7.00 6.10 16.54
CA MET A 69 -6.59 7.05 15.51
C MET A 69 -6.57 6.48 14.09
N ASN A 70 -7.06 5.26 13.91
CA ASN A 70 -7.23 4.63 12.60
C ASN A 70 -8.52 5.09 11.94
N ILE A 71 -8.63 4.89 10.62
CA ILE A 71 -9.86 5.15 9.86
C ILE A 71 -11.05 4.49 10.55
N ASP A 72 -12.18 5.22 10.68
CA ASP A 72 -13.42 4.62 11.16
C ASP A 72 -14.05 3.79 10.03
N GLU A 73 -13.97 2.49 10.17
CA GLU A 73 -14.46 1.53 9.19
C GLU A 73 -15.98 1.64 8.94
N ASN A 74 -16.73 2.22 9.88
CA ASN A 74 -18.18 2.39 9.74
C ASN A 74 -18.55 3.59 8.85
N LEU A 75 -17.60 4.50 8.62
CA LEU A 75 -17.80 5.67 7.77
C LEU A 75 -17.38 5.42 6.31
N ILE A 76 -16.66 4.33 6.01
CA ILE A 76 -16.12 4.06 4.68
C ILE A 76 -17.25 3.85 3.66
N GLU A 77 -18.25 3.03 3.98
CA GLU A 77 -19.28 2.65 3.01
C GLU A 77 -20.07 3.85 2.47
N GLN A 78 -20.40 4.82 3.33
CA GLN A 78 -21.11 6.03 2.91
C GLN A 78 -20.27 6.98 2.05
N ALA A 79 -18.95 6.82 2.06
CA ALA A 79 -18.02 7.60 1.25
C ALA A 79 -17.78 6.97 -0.15
N ILE A 80 -18.24 5.74 -0.37
CA ILE A 80 -18.07 5.04 -1.65
C ILE A 80 -19.01 5.63 -2.70
N THR A 81 -18.47 5.91 -3.89
CA THR A 81 -19.19 6.32 -5.09
C THR A 81 -18.81 5.41 -6.27
N ASP A 82 -19.42 5.62 -7.42
CA ASP A 82 -19.06 4.96 -8.69
C ASP A 82 -17.63 5.28 -9.19
N LYS A 83 -17.01 6.32 -8.62
CA LYS A 83 -15.64 6.73 -8.92
C LYS A 83 -14.61 6.18 -7.94
N THR A 84 -15.05 5.59 -6.84
CA THR A 84 -14.12 5.03 -5.84
C THR A 84 -13.37 3.85 -6.44
N LYS A 85 -12.03 3.85 -6.30
CA LYS A 85 -11.15 2.78 -6.81
C LYS A 85 -10.33 2.12 -5.72
N ALA A 86 -10.05 2.83 -4.64
CA ALA A 86 -9.22 2.27 -3.57
C ALA A 86 -9.61 2.80 -2.19
N ILE A 87 -9.31 1.97 -1.19
CA ILE A 87 -9.30 2.33 0.22
C ILE A 87 -7.86 2.22 0.71
N VAL A 88 -7.39 3.24 1.43
CA VAL A 88 -6.03 3.29 1.96
C VAL A 88 -6.09 3.41 3.50
N PRO A 89 -6.20 2.28 4.21
CA PRO A 89 -6.09 2.28 5.66
C PRO A 89 -4.65 2.60 6.08
N VAL A 90 -4.51 3.36 7.17
CA VAL A 90 -3.22 3.69 7.79
C VAL A 90 -3.16 3.03 9.16
N HIS A 91 -2.21 2.15 9.38
CA HIS A 91 -2.01 1.44 10.64
C HIS A 91 -1.23 2.33 11.64
N TYR A 92 -1.93 3.30 12.23
CA TYR A 92 -1.32 4.29 13.09
C TYR A 92 -0.69 3.66 14.33
N ALA A 93 0.53 4.06 14.64
CA ALA A 93 1.33 3.54 15.76
C ALA A 93 1.48 2.00 15.78
N GLY A 94 1.30 1.33 14.63
CA GLY A 94 1.34 -0.13 14.55
C GLY A 94 0.07 -0.82 15.04
N VAL A 95 -1.00 -0.06 15.31
CA VAL A 95 -2.33 -0.62 15.61
C VAL A 95 -3.05 -0.93 14.30
N GLY A 96 -3.50 -2.16 14.10
CA GLY A 96 -4.23 -2.56 12.90
C GLY A 96 -5.58 -1.85 12.78
N CYS A 97 -5.91 -1.38 11.56
CA CYS A 97 -7.29 -1.02 11.24
C CYS A 97 -8.19 -2.26 11.29
N GLU A 98 -9.51 -2.08 11.32
CA GLU A 98 -10.48 -3.18 11.25
C GLU A 98 -10.51 -3.79 9.84
N MET A 99 -9.42 -4.50 9.51
CA MET A 99 -9.15 -4.99 8.16
C MET A 99 -10.21 -5.96 7.65
N ASN A 100 -10.84 -6.76 8.52
CA ASN A 100 -11.92 -7.66 8.09
C ASN A 100 -13.08 -6.87 7.46
N LYS A 101 -13.50 -5.78 8.10
CA LYS A 101 -14.57 -4.91 7.60
C LYS A 101 -14.15 -4.17 6.32
N ILE A 102 -12.92 -3.68 6.28
CA ILE A 102 -12.38 -2.99 5.11
C ILE A 102 -12.30 -3.93 3.90
N MET A 103 -11.84 -5.17 4.09
CA MET A 103 -11.76 -6.15 3.02
C MET A 103 -13.14 -6.61 2.54
N GLU A 104 -14.12 -6.75 3.45
CA GLU A 104 -15.53 -7.02 3.09
C GLU A 104 -16.09 -5.93 2.17
N LEU A 105 -15.87 -4.66 2.51
CA LEU A 105 -16.29 -3.53 1.67
C LEU A 105 -15.55 -3.50 0.33
N ALA A 106 -14.25 -3.76 0.35
CA ALA A 106 -13.44 -3.79 -0.87
C ALA A 106 -13.92 -4.90 -1.84
N GLU A 107 -14.24 -6.08 -1.33
CA GLU A 107 -14.79 -7.17 -2.13
C GLU A 107 -16.19 -6.81 -2.67
N LYS A 108 -17.07 -6.27 -1.83
CA LYS A 108 -18.44 -5.88 -2.20
C LYS A 108 -18.48 -4.85 -3.34
N TYR A 109 -17.54 -3.90 -3.35
CA TYR A 109 -17.52 -2.77 -4.29
C TYR A 109 -16.39 -2.86 -5.32
N ASP A 110 -15.68 -3.98 -5.41
CA ASP A 110 -14.54 -4.21 -6.32
C ASP A 110 -13.45 -3.11 -6.20
N LEU A 111 -13.05 -2.81 -4.96
CA LEU A 111 -12.07 -1.78 -4.65
C LEU A 111 -10.71 -2.40 -4.32
N LYS A 112 -9.64 -1.67 -4.60
CA LYS A 112 -8.29 -2.01 -4.15
C LYS A 112 -8.08 -1.57 -2.71
N VAL A 113 -7.28 -2.35 -1.96
CA VAL A 113 -6.85 -1.98 -0.61
C VAL A 113 -5.34 -1.84 -0.60
N VAL A 114 -4.88 -0.62 -0.29
CA VAL A 114 -3.45 -0.29 -0.14
C VAL A 114 -3.18 0.06 1.32
N GLU A 115 -2.53 -0.83 2.04
CA GLU A 115 -2.21 -0.61 3.45
C GLU A 115 -0.99 0.31 3.59
N ASP A 116 -1.19 1.49 4.17
CA ASP A 116 -0.07 2.28 4.68
C ASP A 116 0.38 1.69 6.02
N ALA A 117 1.34 0.80 5.95
CA ALA A 117 1.95 0.12 7.08
C ALA A 117 3.31 0.74 7.46
N ALA A 118 3.48 2.06 7.21
CA ALA A 118 4.72 2.77 7.55
C ALA A 118 5.13 2.63 9.02
N GLN A 119 4.20 2.33 9.91
CA GLN A 119 4.41 2.08 11.34
C GLN A 119 4.06 0.63 11.73
N GLY A 120 3.80 -0.25 10.75
CA GLY A 120 3.23 -1.59 10.96
C GLY A 120 4.25 -2.75 10.92
N VAL A 121 5.55 -2.48 10.84
CA VAL A 121 6.56 -3.53 10.82
C VAL A 121 6.53 -4.32 12.13
N GLU A 122 6.42 -5.66 12.04
CA GLU A 122 6.27 -6.59 13.18
C GLU A 122 4.98 -6.37 14.00
N ALA A 123 3.98 -5.69 13.44
CA ALA A 123 2.65 -5.62 14.02
C ALA A 123 1.68 -6.52 13.24
N TYR A 124 0.63 -7.00 13.92
CA TYR A 124 -0.24 -8.05 13.39
C TYR A 124 -1.71 -7.75 13.68
N TYR A 125 -2.58 -8.11 12.73
CA TYR A 125 -4.02 -8.12 12.87
C TYR A 125 -4.52 -9.56 12.72
N HIS A 126 -5.08 -10.15 13.79
CA HIS A 126 -5.53 -11.56 13.83
C HIS A 126 -4.50 -12.57 13.28
N GLY A 127 -3.22 -12.38 13.64
CA GLY A 127 -2.13 -13.27 13.24
C GLY A 127 -1.56 -13.02 11.84
N ARG A 128 -2.10 -12.08 11.07
CA ARG A 128 -1.57 -11.66 9.78
C ARG A 128 -0.75 -10.38 9.96
N ALA A 129 0.43 -10.32 9.36
CA ALA A 129 1.27 -9.13 9.42
C ALA A 129 0.55 -7.93 8.77
N LEU A 130 0.57 -6.77 9.43
CA LEU A 130 0.05 -5.54 8.82
C LEU A 130 0.83 -5.20 7.56
N GLY A 131 0.13 -4.78 6.50
CA GLY A 131 0.71 -4.58 5.17
C GLY A 131 0.63 -5.82 4.27
N THR A 132 0.09 -6.97 4.76
CA THR A 132 -0.04 -8.19 3.94
C THR A 132 -1.49 -8.65 3.76
N ILE A 133 -2.45 -7.81 4.17
CA ILE A 133 -3.88 -8.17 4.22
C ILE A 133 -4.60 -7.70 2.95
N GLY A 134 -4.32 -6.49 2.51
CA GLY A 134 -4.88 -5.89 1.29
C GLY A 134 -4.19 -6.35 0.01
N ASP A 135 -4.44 -5.63 -1.08
CA ASP A 135 -3.78 -5.90 -2.37
C ASP A 135 -2.30 -5.52 -2.33
N PHE A 136 -1.96 -4.40 -1.67
CA PHE A 136 -0.61 -3.87 -1.51
C PHE A 136 -0.37 -3.39 -0.09
N GLY A 137 0.86 -3.55 0.40
CA GLY A 137 1.30 -2.97 1.66
C GLY A 137 2.60 -2.19 1.49
N CYS A 138 2.69 -1.08 2.21
CA CYS A 138 3.81 -0.15 2.11
C CYS A 138 4.47 0.03 3.48
N TYR A 139 5.73 -0.38 3.61
CA TYR A 139 6.51 -0.25 4.83
C TYR A 139 7.51 0.89 4.75
N SER A 140 7.80 1.49 5.91
CA SER A 140 8.85 2.49 6.07
C SER A 140 9.98 1.97 6.94
N PHE A 141 11.21 2.25 6.50
CA PHE A 141 12.44 2.02 7.26
C PHE A 141 13.20 3.33 7.48
N HIS A 142 12.48 4.45 7.48
CA HIS A 142 13.00 5.77 7.83
C HIS A 142 13.57 5.77 9.26
N GLU A 143 14.53 6.67 9.55
CA GLU A 143 15.20 6.75 10.85
C GLU A 143 14.25 6.90 12.05
N THR A 144 13.05 7.50 11.85
CA THR A 144 12.04 7.70 12.89
C THR A 144 11.19 6.47 13.20
N LYS A 145 11.33 5.39 12.45
CA LYS A 145 10.49 4.19 12.58
C LYS A 145 11.08 3.20 13.58
N ASN A 146 10.21 2.28 14.06
CA ASN A 146 10.59 1.21 14.98
C ASN A 146 11.65 0.26 14.39
N TYR A 147 11.67 0.08 13.07
CA TYR A 147 12.71 -0.63 12.32
C TYR A 147 13.27 0.34 11.28
N THR A 148 14.57 0.58 11.32
CA THR A 148 15.21 1.59 10.46
C THR A 148 16.40 1.03 9.68
N MET A 149 16.62 1.58 8.50
CA MET A 149 17.84 1.43 7.71
C MET A 149 18.41 2.81 7.31
N GLY A 150 18.07 3.84 8.10
CA GLY A 150 18.35 5.24 7.80
C GLY A 150 17.26 5.82 6.91
N GLU A 151 17.27 5.46 5.65
CA GLU A 151 16.21 5.70 4.67
C GLU A 151 15.86 4.41 3.95
N GLY A 152 14.58 4.20 3.67
CA GLY A 152 14.12 3.05 2.91
C GLY A 152 12.64 2.75 3.11
N GLY A 153 12.17 1.86 2.26
CA GLY A 153 10.82 1.34 2.32
C GLY A 153 10.70 0.01 1.60
N ALA A 154 9.51 -0.55 1.62
CA ALA A 154 9.19 -1.73 0.83
C ALA A 154 7.72 -1.72 0.40
N LEU A 155 7.50 -2.12 -0.84
CA LEU A 155 6.20 -2.52 -1.36
C LEU A 155 6.09 -4.04 -1.26
N VAL A 156 4.98 -4.53 -0.72
CA VAL A 156 4.69 -5.97 -0.62
C VAL A 156 3.32 -6.29 -1.17
N PHE A 157 3.16 -7.50 -1.74
CA PHE A 157 1.88 -8.00 -2.24
C PHE A 157 1.92 -9.53 -2.46
N GLN A 158 0.73 -10.15 -2.53
CA GLN A 158 0.60 -11.59 -2.72
C GLN A 158 0.46 -12.00 -4.19
N LYS A 159 -0.27 -11.21 -4.99
CA LYS A 159 -0.66 -11.59 -6.36
C LYS A 159 0.51 -11.45 -7.33
N SER A 160 0.88 -12.55 -7.98
CA SER A 160 1.99 -12.57 -8.95
C SER A 160 1.73 -11.78 -10.23
N GLU A 161 0.48 -11.47 -10.55
CA GLU A 161 0.08 -10.69 -11.72
C GLU A 161 0.70 -9.28 -11.74
N TYR A 162 0.98 -8.71 -10.56
CA TYR A 162 1.60 -7.38 -10.45
C TYR A 162 3.13 -7.41 -10.54
N GLN A 163 3.76 -8.59 -10.48
CA GLN A 163 5.21 -8.70 -10.35
C GLN A 163 5.97 -8.06 -11.49
N GLU A 164 5.60 -8.37 -12.74
CA GLU A 164 6.29 -7.83 -13.92
C GLU A 164 6.19 -6.32 -13.98
N LYS A 165 4.98 -5.77 -13.78
CA LYS A 165 4.74 -4.32 -13.78
C LYS A 165 5.51 -3.63 -12.65
N ALA A 166 5.59 -4.26 -11.46
CA ALA A 166 6.36 -3.75 -10.33
C ALA A 166 7.87 -3.77 -10.60
N GLU A 167 8.40 -4.80 -11.25
CA GLU A 167 9.80 -4.86 -11.68
C GLU A 167 10.14 -3.71 -12.65
N ILE A 168 9.30 -3.51 -13.66
CA ILE A 168 9.46 -2.43 -14.66
C ILE A 168 9.45 -1.06 -13.97
N LEU A 169 8.47 -0.81 -13.09
CA LEU A 169 8.37 0.45 -12.35
C LEU A 169 9.63 0.72 -11.52
N ARG A 170 10.07 -0.27 -10.73
CA ARG A 170 11.29 -0.15 -9.92
C ARG A 170 12.52 0.11 -10.77
N GLU A 171 12.59 -0.46 -11.97
CA GLU A 171 13.71 -0.30 -12.91
C GLU A 171 13.49 0.88 -13.88
N LYS A 172 12.82 1.94 -13.43
CA LYS A 172 12.67 3.20 -14.18
C LYS A 172 11.87 3.07 -15.50
N GLY A 173 10.91 2.13 -15.52
CA GLY A 173 10.10 1.88 -16.71
C GLY A 173 10.78 1.05 -17.79
N THR A 174 11.81 0.27 -17.42
CA THR A 174 12.60 -0.53 -18.37
C THR A 174 12.49 -2.04 -18.12
N ASP A 175 12.79 -2.84 -19.14
CA ASP A 175 12.85 -4.31 -19.05
C ASP A 175 14.17 -4.83 -18.47
N ARG A 176 14.92 -4.02 -17.73
CA ARG A 176 16.24 -4.38 -17.21
C ARG A 176 16.26 -5.71 -16.43
N SER A 177 15.24 -5.96 -15.63
CA SER A 177 15.13 -7.22 -14.88
C SER A 177 15.00 -8.43 -15.82
N LYS A 178 14.26 -8.29 -16.93
CA LYS A 178 14.13 -9.33 -17.97
C LYS A 178 15.46 -9.53 -18.73
N PHE A 179 16.16 -8.43 -19.01
CA PHE A 179 17.46 -8.49 -19.66
C PHE A 179 18.48 -9.30 -18.83
N PHE A 180 18.58 -9.06 -17.53
CA PHE A 180 19.47 -9.84 -16.67
C PHE A 180 19.08 -11.32 -16.55
N ARG A 181 17.80 -11.65 -16.78
CA ARG A 181 17.34 -13.04 -16.85
C ARG A 181 17.48 -13.67 -18.25
N GLY A 182 18.00 -12.94 -19.24
CA GLY A 182 18.14 -13.40 -20.63
C GLY A 182 16.81 -13.58 -21.37
N GLN A 183 15.77 -12.88 -20.95
CA GLN A 183 14.43 -12.96 -21.55
C GLN A 183 14.20 -11.95 -22.67
N VAL A 184 15.03 -10.92 -22.76
CA VAL A 184 15.03 -9.90 -23.81
C VAL A 184 16.48 -9.53 -24.16
N ASP A 185 16.72 -9.09 -25.39
CA ASP A 185 18.08 -8.77 -25.89
C ASP A 185 18.56 -7.38 -25.48
N LYS A 186 17.65 -6.49 -25.10
CA LYS A 186 17.95 -5.12 -24.66
C LYS A 186 16.85 -4.57 -23.76
N TYR A 187 17.10 -3.47 -23.07
CA TYR A 187 16.17 -2.78 -22.18
C TYR A 187 16.25 -1.26 -22.35
#